data_965abf8b6cd6b2bf2fb12f93a4018dab
#
_entry.id   965abf8b6cd6b2bf2fb12f93a4018dab
#
_cell.length_a   1.000
_cell.length_b   1.000
_cell.length_c   1.000
_cell.angle_alpha   90.00
_cell.angle_beta   90.00
_cell.angle_gamma   90.00
#
_symmetry.space_group_name_H-M   'P 1'
#
loop_
_entity.id
_entity.type
_entity.pdbx_description
1 polymer ?
#
loop_
_entity_poly.entity_id
_entity_poly.type
_entity_poly.pdbx_seq_one_letter_code
_entity_poly.pdbx_strand_id
1 'polypeptide(L)'
;GAFCLSEPEAGSDATSQRQKAIDYWDHYLLNGTKNWITNGSTASTYLVIAQTDADKGHNGINVFILEKGMPGFEISVKEDKLGIRGSDTHTLVFNDVKIPKENRVGDNGFGFKFAMKTLAGGRIGIAAQALGIAAGAYDLSLAYSKERETFGKTINKHQAIQFKLADMYVDIENARNLVYKSAWHKDQKMDYNLSGAVAKLHASEVAMRTTIEAVQIHGGYGYVKEYHVERLMRDAKITQIYEGTSEIQRIVIARN
;
A
#
# COMPACT_ATOMS: atom_id res chain seq x y z
N GLY A 1 -13.17 -2.32 -7.95
CA GLY A 1 -13.62 -2.29 -6.56
C GLY A 1 -12.75 -1.44 -5.67
N ALA A 2 -13.24 -1.10 -4.49
CA ALA A 2 -12.50 -0.40 -3.46
C ALA A 2 -12.56 -1.17 -2.13
N PHE A 3 -11.45 -1.15 -1.36
CA PHE A 3 -11.34 -1.75 -0.03
C PHE A 3 -11.28 -0.62 1.00
N CYS A 4 -12.33 -0.50 1.83
CA CYS A 4 -12.55 0.65 2.69
C CYS A 4 -12.34 0.26 4.16
N LEU A 5 -11.08 0.25 4.62
CA LEU A 5 -10.70 -0.09 5.98
C LEU A 5 -10.39 1.15 6.82
N SER A 6 -9.44 1.98 6.37
CA SER A 6 -8.87 3.08 7.16
C SER A 6 -9.87 4.20 7.45
N GLU A 7 -9.77 4.77 8.64
CA GLU A 7 -10.54 5.92 9.10
C GLU A 7 -9.61 7.04 9.55
N PRO A 8 -10.10 8.28 9.74
CA PRO A 8 -9.28 9.39 10.22
C PRO A 8 -8.47 9.05 11.48
N GLU A 9 -9.05 8.31 12.43
CA GLU A 9 -8.43 7.93 13.69
C GLU A 9 -7.94 6.46 13.74
N ALA A 10 -8.21 5.65 12.71
CA ALA A 10 -7.89 4.22 12.67
C ALA A 10 -7.14 3.84 11.40
N GLY A 11 -5.81 3.98 11.43
CA GLY A 11 -4.88 3.53 10.40
C GLY A 11 -4.20 2.22 10.81
N SER A 12 -3.01 2.32 11.41
CA SER A 12 -2.25 1.14 11.90
C SER A 12 -2.99 0.39 13.00
N ASP A 13 -3.74 1.07 13.85
CA ASP A 13 -4.68 0.47 14.79
C ASP A 13 -6.04 0.23 14.11
N ALA A 14 -6.11 -0.81 13.30
CA ALA A 14 -7.31 -1.15 12.54
C ALA A 14 -8.46 -1.68 13.42
N THR A 15 -8.24 -1.88 14.73
CA THR A 15 -9.28 -2.29 15.68
C THR A 15 -10.03 -1.10 16.28
N SER A 16 -9.42 0.08 16.27
CA SER A 16 -10.00 1.32 16.83
C SER A 16 -10.98 2.02 15.91
N GLN A 17 -11.70 1.25 15.07
CA GLN A 17 -12.68 1.81 14.13
C GLN A 17 -13.85 2.46 14.87
N ARG A 18 -14.23 3.65 14.39
CA ARG A 18 -15.36 4.44 14.92
C ARG A 18 -16.58 4.44 14.01
N GLN A 19 -16.41 4.08 12.73
CA GLN A 19 -17.53 3.94 11.81
C GLN A 19 -18.47 2.85 12.30
N LYS A 20 -19.75 3.19 12.44
CA LYS A 20 -20.79 2.31 12.99
C LYS A 20 -21.73 1.84 11.89
N ALA A 21 -22.04 0.56 11.91
CA ALA A 21 -23.13 -0.04 11.17
C ALA A 21 -24.15 -0.59 12.17
N ILE A 22 -25.15 0.23 12.51
CA ILE A 22 -26.19 -0.13 13.50
C ILE A 22 -27.08 -1.21 12.89
N ASP A 23 -27.25 -2.31 13.62
CA ASP A 23 -28.07 -3.44 13.20
C ASP A 23 -29.55 -3.17 13.50
N TYR A 24 -30.35 -2.99 12.44
CA TYR A 24 -31.81 -3.00 12.48
C TYR A 24 -32.33 -4.36 11.99
N TRP A 25 -33.60 -4.61 12.21
CA TRP A 25 -34.19 -5.92 11.90
C TRP A 25 -34.02 -6.34 10.42
N ASP A 26 -34.18 -5.43 9.48
CA ASP A 26 -34.19 -5.67 8.02
C ASP A 26 -32.99 -5.08 7.27
N HIS A 27 -32.18 -4.21 7.92
CA HIS A 27 -31.04 -3.54 7.31
C HIS A 27 -29.98 -3.17 8.35
N TYR A 28 -28.83 -2.69 7.90
CA TYR A 28 -27.84 -1.95 8.70
C TYR A 28 -27.90 -0.47 8.32
N LEU A 29 -27.68 0.40 9.30
CA LEU A 29 -27.54 1.84 9.06
C LEU A 29 -26.10 2.24 9.28
N LEU A 30 -25.42 2.64 8.21
CA LEU A 30 -24.00 2.96 8.21
C LEU A 30 -23.76 4.45 8.32
N ASN A 31 -22.94 4.84 9.30
CA ASN A 31 -22.52 6.22 9.54
C ASN A 31 -21.02 6.30 9.81
N GLY A 32 -20.35 7.31 9.25
CA GLY A 32 -18.94 7.59 9.48
C GLY A 32 -18.15 7.94 8.23
N THR A 33 -16.82 7.83 8.31
CA THR A 33 -15.92 8.27 7.26
C THR A 33 -14.81 7.25 7.05
N LYS A 34 -14.46 6.98 5.79
CA LYS A 34 -13.28 6.19 5.42
C LYS A 34 -12.29 7.06 4.67
N ASN A 35 -11.00 6.99 5.05
CA ASN A 35 -9.93 7.78 4.46
C ASN A 35 -8.97 6.92 3.64
N TRP A 36 -8.29 7.57 2.71
CA TRP A 36 -7.22 6.97 1.89
C TRP A 36 -7.70 5.83 0.99
N ILE A 37 -8.95 5.91 0.51
CA ILE A 37 -9.55 4.81 -0.26
C ILE A 37 -9.12 4.87 -1.72
N THR A 38 -8.31 3.90 -2.10
CA THR A 38 -7.91 3.67 -3.50
C THR A 38 -9.13 3.28 -4.32
N ASN A 39 -9.21 3.82 -5.55
CA ASN A 39 -10.36 3.71 -6.44
C ASN A 39 -11.65 4.32 -5.87
N GLY A 40 -11.53 5.25 -4.93
CA GLY A 40 -12.70 5.83 -4.25
C GLY A 40 -13.73 6.43 -5.22
N SER A 41 -13.32 7.08 -6.31
CA SER A 41 -14.23 7.62 -7.31
C SER A 41 -14.47 6.69 -8.52
N THR A 42 -13.54 5.81 -8.82
CA THR A 42 -13.57 4.97 -10.02
C THR A 42 -14.23 3.60 -9.80
N ALA A 43 -14.30 3.13 -8.55
CA ALA A 43 -14.99 1.88 -8.21
C ALA A 43 -16.49 1.99 -8.39
N SER A 44 -17.13 0.86 -8.72
CA SER A 44 -18.59 0.68 -8.66
C SER A 44 -19.03 -0.10 -7.42
N THR A 45 -18.12 -0.90 -6.84
CA THR A 45 -18.37 -1.77 -5.68
C THR A 45 -17.34 -1.49 -4.59
N TYR A 46 -17.81 -1.38 -3.35
CA TYR A 46 -16.99 -1.05 -2.19
C TYR A 46 -17.16 -2.12 -1.11
N LEU A 47 -16.03 -2.64 -0.61
CA LEU A 47 -16.01 -3.50 0.58
C LEU A 47 -15.71 -2.61 1.79
N VAL A 48 -16.75 -2.29 2.56
CA VAL A 48 -16.66 -1.37 3.71
C VAL A 48 -16.61 -2.17 5.00
N ILE A 49 -15.55 -1.97 5.77
CA ILE A 49 -15.36 -2.60 7.09
C ILE A 49 -15.88 -1.63 8.15
N ALA A 50 -16.82 -2.07 8.98
CA ALA A 50 -17.42 -1.21 10.00
C ALA A 50 -17.74 -1.98 11.29
N GLN A 51 -17.81 -1.26 12.42
CA GLN A 51 -18.14 -1.78 13.73
C GLN A 51 -19.66 -1.87 13.91
N THR A 52 -20.16 -3.06 14.25
CA THR A 52 -21.58 -3.27 14.57
C THR A 52 -21.83 -3.43 16.06
N ASP A 53 -20.83 -3.85 16.84
CA ASP A 53 -20.94 -4.13 18.26
C ASP A 53 -19.59 -3.83 18.94
N ALA A 54 -19.42 -2.62 19.47
CA ALA A 54 -18.17 -2.18 20.06
C ALA A 54 -17.77 -3.00 21.31
N ASP A 55 -18.74 -3.55 22.04
CA ASP A 55 -18.49 -4.34 23.26
C ASP A 55 -17.79 -5.67 22.94
N LYS A 56 -17.91 -6.14 21.71
CA LYS A 56 -17.22 -7.34 21.20
C LYS A 56 -15.81 -7.05 20.63
N GLY A 57 -15.34 -5.79 20.67
CA GLY A 57 -14.05 -5.39 20.14
C GLY A 57 -13.92 -5.81 18.65
N HIS A 58 -12.82 -6.46 18.26
CA HIS A 58 -12.60 -6.88 16.88
C HIS A 58 -13.60 -7.94 16.37
N ASN A 59 -14.27 -8.68 17.27
CA ASN A 59 -15.33 -9.64 16.92
C ASN A 59 -16.67 -8.94 16.60
N GLY A 60 -16.79 -7.64 16.84
CA GLY A 60 -17.93 -6.83 16.42
C GLY A 60 -17.75 -6.18 15.06
N ILE A 61 -16.59 -6.36 14.40
CA ILE A 61 -16.29 -5.77 13.10
C ILE A 61 -16.83 -6.67 11.98
N ASN A 62 -17.58 -6.06 11.07
CA ASN A 62 -18.17 -6.72 9.92
C ASN A 62 -17.71 -6.06 8.60
N VAL A 63 -17.94 -6.73 7.48
CA VAL A 63 -17.69 -6.19 6.13
C VAL A 63 -18.97 -6.21 5.33
N PHE A 64 -19.19 -5.12 4.57
CA PHE A 64 -20.40 -4.88 3.81
C PHE A 64 -20.06 -4.57 2.36
N ILE A 65 -20.88 -5.06 1.44
CA ILE A 65 -20.83 -4.69 0.02
C ILE A 65 -21.73 -3.47 -0.18
N LEU A 66 -21.15 -2.38 -0.65
CA LEU A 66 -21.88 -1.18 -1.06
C LEU A 66 -21.67 -0.93 -2.56
N GLU A 67 -22.64 -0.27 -3.17
CA GLU A 67 -22.57 0.16 -4.56
C GLU A 67 -22.48 1.68 -4.65
N LYS A 68 -21.84 2.15 -5.71
CA LYS A 68 -21.77 3.58 -6.01
C LYS A 68 -23.16 4.16 -6.22
N GLY A 69 -23.42 5.29 -5.58
CA GLY A 69 -24.70 6.00 -5.72
C GLY A 69 -25.79 5.55 -4.75
N MET A 70 -25.49 4.66 -3.78
CA MET A 70 -26.43 4.40 -2.68
C MET A 70 -26.75 5.71 -1.94
N PRO A 71 -28.02 5.97 -1.57
CA PRO A 71 -28.41 7.17 -0.84
C PRO A 71 -27.59 7.32 0.46
N GLY A 72 -27.08 8.52 0.70
CA GLY A 72 -26.24 8.83 1.86
C GLY A 72 -24.74 8.44 1.71
N PHE A 73 -24.38 7.77 0.64
CA PHE A 73 -22.98 7.48 0.32
C PHE A 73 -22.39 8.56 -0.58
N GLU A 74 -21.39 9.29 -0.06
CA GLU A 74 -20.72 10.39 -0.75
C GLU A 74 -19.24 10.09 -0.96
N ILE A 75 -18.77 10.34 -2.20
CA ILE A 75 -17.35 10.37 -2.54
C ILE A 75 -16.89 11.81 -2.34
N SER A 76 -16.10 12.03 -1.30
CA SER A 76 -15.70 13.37 -0.88
C SER A 76 -14.33 13.77 -1.47
N VAL A 77 -13.43 14.29 -0.67
CA VAL A 77 -12.18 14.91 -1.09
C VAL A 77 -11.28 13.93 -1.84
N LYS A 78 -10.76 14.36 -2.99
CA LYS A 78 -9.65 13.70 -3.68
C LYS A 78 -8.32 14.13 -3.04
N GLU A 79 -7.49 13.16 -2.71
CA GLU A 79 -6.21 13.42 -2.04
C GLU A 79 -5.14 13.93 -3.02
N ASP A 80 -4.52 15.07 -2.70
CA ASP A 80 -3.31 15.55 -3.38
C ASP A 80 -2.09 14.90 -2.72
N LYS A 81 -1.53 13.88 -3.37
CA LYS A 81 -0.50 13.01 -2.81
C LYS A 81 0.90 13.39 -3.25
N LEU A 82 1.89 13.04 -2.42
CA LEU A 82 3.32 13.15 -2.72
C LEU A 82 3.69 12.37 -4.00
N GLY A 83 3.27 11.12 -4.08
CA GLY A 83 3.54 10.19 -5.19
C GLY A 83 2.32 9.34 -5.54
N ILE A 84 2.50 8.39 -6.46
CA ILE A 84 1.43 7.54 -7.01
C ILE A 84 0.20 8.39 -7.42
N ARG A 85 0.45 9.53 -8.03
CA ARG A 85 -0.60 10.52 -8.37
C ARG A 85 -1.59 10.03 -9.42
N GLY A 86 -1.19 9.04 -10.21
CA GLY A 86 -2.07 8.34 -11.17
C GLY A 86 -3.10 7.43 -10.51
N SER A 87 -2.92 7.06 -9.23
CA SER A 87 -3.89 6.29 -8.46
C SER A 87 -4.96 7.21 -7.87
N ASP A 88 -6.21 6.89 -8.14
CA ASP A 88 -7.37 7.55 -7.54
C ASP A 88 -7.47 7.22 -6.05
N THR A 89 -7.53 8.25 -5.20
CA THR A 89 -7.59 8.10 -3.74
C THR A 89 -8.52 9.15 -3.15
N HIS A 90 -9.53 8.73 -2.40
CA HIS A 90 -10.56 9.62 -1.86
C HIS A 90 -10.90 9.33 -0.41
N THR A 91 -11.43 10.35 0.25
CA THR A 91 -12.24 10.21 1.46
C THR A 91 -13.66 9.83 1.05
N LEU A 92 -14.27 8.88 1.76
CA LEU A 92 -15.66 8.45 1.59
C LEU A 92 -16.45 8.77 2.86
N VAL A 93 -17.64 9.35 2.69
CA VAL A 93 -18.53 9.75 3.78
C VAL A 93 -19.84 8.97 3.68
N PHE A 94 -20.33 8.51 4.81
CA PHE A 94 -21.54 7.71 4.93
C PHE A 94 -22.47 8.37 5.95
N ASN A 95 -23.64 8.82 5.48
CA ASN A 95 -24.68 9.48 6.26
C ASN A 95 -25.97 8.69 6.13
N ASP A 96 -26.32 7.93 7.16
CA ASP A 96 -27.51 7.08 7.20
C ASP A 96 -27.68 6.17 5.97
N VAL A 97 -26.59 5.58 5.50
CA VAL A 97 -26.64 4.64 4.38
C VAL A 97 -27.30 3.34 4.82
N LYS A 98 -28.43 3.01 4.22
CA LYS A 98 -29.14 1.75 4.45
C LYS A 98 -28.52 0.63 3.65
N ILE A 99 -28.01 -0.39 4.35
CA ILE A 99 -27.38 -1.57 3.75
C ILE A 99 -28.29 -2.78 3.96
N PRO A 100 -28.72 -3.47 2.91
CA PRO A 100 -29.49 -4.72 3.05
C PRO A 100 -28.71 -5.78 3.86
N LYS A 101 -29.41 -6.64 4.59
CA LYS A 101 -28.78 -7.69 5.43
C LYS A 101 -27.91 -8.64 4.62
N GLU A 102 -28.32 -8.98 3.42
CA GLU A 102 -27.62 -9.86 2.48
C GLU A 102 -26.29 -9.29 1.98
N ASN A 103 -26.08 -7.96 2.10
CA ASN A 103 -24.83 -7.32 1.71
C ASN A 103 -23.71 -7.47 2.75
N ARG A 104 -23.99 -8.06 3.92
CA ARG A 104 -22.94 -8.45 4.86
C ARG A 104 -22.21 -9.68 4.34
N VAL A 105 -20.89 -9.60 4.29
CA VAL A 105 -20.03 -10.69 3.83
C VAL A 105 -19.66 -11.61 5.00
N GLY A 106 -20.02 -12.88 4.89
CA GLY A 106 -19.72 -13.92 5.87
C GLY A 106 -20.53 -13.79 7.17
N ASP A 107 -20.08 -14.52 8.20
CA ASP A 107 -20.73 -14.55 9.52
C ASP A 107 -20.52 -13.25 10.30
N ASN A 108 -21.34 -13.03 11.32
CA ASN A 108 -21.20 -11.87 12.19
C ASN A 108 -19.84 -11.90 12.90
N GLY A 109 -19.10 -10.78 12.84
CA GLY A 109 -17.75 -10.66 13.39
C GLY A 109 -16.63 -11.14 12.46
N PHE A 110 -16.94 -11.55 11.24
CA PHE A 110 -15.93 -12.01 10.28
C PHE A 110 -15.06 -10.89 9.71
N GLY A 111 -15.49 -9.62 9.79
CA GLY A 111 -14.89 -8.49 9.08
C GLY A 111 -13.43 -8.24 9.40
N PHE A 112 -13.03 -8.33 10.68
CA PHE A 112 -11.62 -8.14 11.05
C PHE A 112 -10.73 -9.26 10.51
N LYS A 113 -11.15 -10.52 10.60
CA LYS A 113 -10.43 -11.66 10.03
C LYS A 113 -10.29 -11.54 8.51
N PHE A 114 -11.37 -11.11 7.84
CA PHE A 114 -11.37 -10.82 6.40
C PHE A 114 -10.34 -9.74 6.05
N ALA A 115 -10.35 -8.61 6.77
CA ALA A 115 -9.41 -7.51 6.55
C ALA A 115 -7.95 -7.96 6.72
N MET A 116 -7.63 -8.68 7.80
CA MET A 116 -6.25 -9.15 8.06
C MET A 116 -5.78 -10.14 6.99
N LYS A 117 -6.64 -11.04 6.51
CA LYS A 117 -6.31 -11.96 5.42
C LYS A 117 -6.08 -11.23 4.10
N THR A 118 -6.87 -10.20 3.81
CA THR A 118 -6.71 -9.35 2.63
C THR A 118 -5.37 -8.61 2.67
N LEU A 119 -5.05 -7.97 3.81
CA LEU A 119 -3.78 -7.26 4.02
C LEU A 119 -2.56 -8.20 3.94
N ALA A 120 -2.66 -9.44 4.44
CA ALA A 120 -1.58 -10.41 4.33
C ALA A 120 -1.21 -10.69 2.86
N GLY A 121 -2.22 -10.83 1.98
CA GLY A 121 -2.01 -10.96 0.54
C GLY A 121 -1.51 -9.67 -0.12
N GLY A 122 -2.02 -8.52 0.32
CA GLY A 122 -1.64 -7.19 -0.17
C GLY A 122 -0.17 -6.87 0.06
N ARG A 123 0.43 -7.33 1.19
CA ARG A 123 1.87 -7.13 1.48
C ARG A 123 2.77 -7.66 0.35
N ILE A 124 2.45 -8.81 -0.24
CA ILE A 124 3.21 -9.38 -1.36
C ILE A 124 3.12 -8.47 -2.59
N GLY A 125 1.91 -7.96 -2.90
CA GLY A 125 1.69 -7.03 -4.00
C GLY A 125 2.48 -5.72 -3.83
N ILE A 126 2.50 -5.15 -2.62
CA ILE A 126 3.26 -3.92 -2.33
C ILE A 126 4.78 -4.18 -2.35
N ALA A 127 5.23 -5.34 -1.89
CA ALA A 127 6.62 -5.73 -2.00
C ALA A 127 7.06 -5.82 -3.47
N ALA A 128 6.22 -6.40 -4.34
CA ALA A 128 6.48 -6.46 -5.78
C ALA A 128 6.47 -5.06 -6.43
N GLN A 129 5.56 -4.18 -6.05
CA GLN A 129 5.55 -2.78 -6.50
C GLN A 129 6.83 -2.05 -6.10
N ALA A 130 7.24 -2.17 -4.84
CA ALA A 130 8.47 -1.56 -4.34
C ALA A 130 9.72 -2.06 -5.08
N LEU A 131 9.81 -3.38 -5.30
CA LEU A 131 10.85 -4.00 -6.11
C LEU A 131 10.89 -3.43 -7.54
N GLY A 132 9.72 -3.29 -8.18
CA GLY A 132 9.61 -2.71 -9.53
C GLY A 132 10.09 -1.26 -9.59
N ILE A 133 9.75 -0.45 -8.59
CA ILE A 133 10.23 0.94 -8.46
C ILE A 133 11.76 0.98 -8.29
N ALA A 134 12.32 0.13 -7.44
CA ALA A 134 13.77 0.04 -7.22
C ALA A 134 14.49 -0.38 -8.50
N ALA A 135 14.02 -1.43 -9.18
CA ALA A 135 14.61 -1.91 -10.42
C ALA A 135 14.57 -0.85 -11.52
N GLY A 136 13.42 -0.17 -11.69
CA GLY A 136 13.29 0.92 -12.66
C GLY A 136 14.24 2.11 -12.38
N ALA A 137 14.43 2.45 -11.11
CA ALA A 137 15.37 3.50 -10.72
C ALA A 137 16.83 3.11 -11.00
N TYR A 138 17.18 1.84 -10.76
CA TYR A 138 18.49 1.28 -11.10
C TYR A 138 18.74 1.31 -12.61
N ASP A 139 17.80 0.82 -13.42
CA ASP A 139 17.95 0.76 -14.89
C ASP A 139 18.15 2.16 -15.49
N LEU A 140 17.38 3.16 -15.04
CA LEU A 140 17.56 4.56 -15.43
C LEU A 140 18.94 5.09 -15.04
N SER A 141 19.38 4.79 -13.82
CA SER A 141 20.70 5.23 -13.32
C SER A 141 21.84 4.58 -14.08
N LEU A 142 21.73 3.29 -14.39
CA LEU A 142 22.72 2.56 -15.17
C LEU A 142 22.82 3.11 -16.59
N ALA A 143 21.70 3.38 -17.26
CA ALA A 143 21.67 3.98 -18.60
C ALA A 143 22.32 5.38 -18.57
N TYR A 144 21.84 6.26 -17.70
CA TYR A 144 22.37 7.62 -17.56
C TYR A 144 23.87 7.64 -17.26
N SER A 145 24.37 6.72 -16.44
CA SER A 145 25.78 6.64 -16.07
C SER A 145 26.71 6.30 -17.24
N LYS A 146 26.20 5.68 -18.31
CA LYS A 146 26.95 5.33 -19.53
C LYS A 146 27.01 6.49 -20.54
N GLU A 147 26.13 7.46 -20.41
CA GLU A 147 26.00 8.59 -21.35
C GLU A 147 26.58 9.89 -20.76
N ARG A 148 26.31 10.16 -19.48
CA ARG A 148 26.75 11.38 -18.81
C ARG A 148 28.25 11.40 -18.61
N GLU A 149 28.92 12.46 -19.04
CA GLU A 149 30.36 12.67 -18.88
C GLU A 149 30.66 13.76 -17.84
N THR A 150 31.69 13.50 -17.02
CA THR A 150 32.32 14.47 -16.10
C THR A 150 33.80 14.16 -15.98
N PHE A 151 34.62 15.18 -15.83
CA PHE A 151 36.08 15.02 -15.70
C PHE A 151 36.70 14.19 -16.86
N GLY A 152 36.19 14.38 -18.08
CA GLY A 152 36.73 13.77 -19.31
C GLY A 152 36.40 12.28 -19.49
N LYS A 153 35.43 11.73 -18.75
CA LYS A 153 34.96 10.34 -18.92
C LYS A 153 33.52 10.16 -18.50
N THR A 154 32.85 9.10 -18.95
CA THR A 154 31.51 8.74 -18.53
C THR A 154 31.47 8.45 -17.03
N ILE A 155 30.38 8.84 -16.35
CA ILE A 155 30.32 8.77 -14.89
C ILE A 155 30.40 7.34 -14.34
N ASN A 156 30.01 6.32 -15.11
CA ASN A 156 30.18 4.91 -14.74
C ASN A 156 31.66 4.48 -14.64
N LYS A 157 32.62 5.32 -15.03
CA LYS A 157 34.07 5.09 -14.84
C LYS A 157 34.59 5.68 -13.53
N HIS A 158 33.76 6.37 -12.76
CA HIS A 158 34.12 6.83 -11.43
C HIS A 158 33.76 5.76 -10.39
N GLN A 159 34.72 5.36 -9.56
CA GLN A 159 34.56 4.29 -8.58
C GLN A 159 33.37 4.51 -7.63
N ALA A 160 33.14 5.76 -7.21
CA ALA A 160 32.01 6.11 -6.35
C ALA A 160 30.66 5.79 -6.99
N ILE A 161 30.51 5.97 -8.31
CA ILE A 161 29.28 5.62 -9.06
C ILE A 161 29.19 4.11 -9.21
N GLN A 162 30.30 3.42 -9.49
CA GLN A 162 30.33 1.96 -9.59
C GLN A 162 29.87 1.29 -8.30
N PHE A 163 30.32 1.78 -7.15
CA PHE A 163 29.92 1.24 -5.85
C PHE A 163 28.42 1.44 -5.58
N LYS A 164 27.90 2.65 -5.86
CA LYS A 164 26.44 2.90 -5.74
C LYS A 164 25.63 1.93 -6.60
N LEU A 165 25.99 1.76 -7.86
CA LEU A 165 25.30 0.84 -8.77
C LEU A 165 25.41 -0.63 -8.30
N ALA A 166 26.57 -1.04 -7.77
CA ALA A 166 26.76 -2.39 -7.25
C ALA A 166 25.88 -2.65 -6.01
N ASP A 167 25.85 -1.70 -5.06
CA ASP A 167 25.03 -1.80 -3.85
C ASP A 167 23.53 -1.82 -4.19
N MET A 168 23.09 -0.94 -5.10
CA MET A 168 21.70 -0.94 -5.61
C MET A 168 21.32 -2.30 -6.20
N TYR A 169 22.18 -2.90 -7.01
CA TYR A 169 21.94 -4.19 -7.63
C TYR A 169 21.81 -5.32 -6.61
N VAL A 170 22.73 -5.38 -5.63
CA VAL A 170 22.69 -6.37 -4.55
C VAL A 170 21.41 -6.27 -3.72
N ASP A 171 21.02 -5.05 -3.34
CA ASP A 171 19.80 -4.80 -2.60
C ASP A 171 18.55 -5.25 -3.37
N ILE A 172 18.48 -4.94 -4.68
CA ILE A 172 17.36 -5.33 -5.56
C ILE A 172 17.26 -6.85 -5.68
N GLU A 173 18.37 -7.56 -5.87
CA GLU A 173 18.35 -9.03 -5.99
C GLU A 173 17.93 -9.70 -4.68
N ASN A 174 18.36 -9.19 -3.53
CA ASN A 174 17.88 -9.66 -2.24
C ASN A 174 16.36 -9.44 -2.07
N ALA A 175 15.87 -8.24 -2.43
CA ALA A 175 14.45 -7.95 -2.39
C ALA A 175 13.65 -8.86 -3.35
N ARG A 176 14.17 -9.11 -4.56
CA ARG A 176 13.57 -9.99 -5.57
C ARG A 176 13.37 -11.41 -5.03
N ASN A 177 14.42 -11.97 -4.42
CA ASN A 177 14.36 -13.30 -3.83
C ASN A 177 13.29 -13.40 -2.72
N LEU A 178 13.19 -12.39 -1.86
CA LEU A 178 12.18 -12.35 -0.79
C LEU A 178 10.75 -12.22 -1.34
N VAL A 179 10.55 -11.37 -2.35
CA VAL A 179 9.24 -11.20 -3.01
C VAL A 179 8.80 -12.51 -3.67
N TYR A 180 9.66 -13.13 -4.46
CA TYR A 180 9.33 -14.38 -5.14
C TYR A 180 9.10 -15.52 -4.16
N LYS A 181 9.91 -15.63 -3.09
CA LYS A 181 9.69 -16.62 -2.02
C LYS A 181 8.32 -16.45 -1.38
N SER A 182 7.91 -15.22 -1.05
CA SER A 182 6.62 -14.98 -0.41
C SER A 182 5.44 -15.27 -1.35
N ALA A 183 5.57 -14.94 -2.65
CA ALA A 183 4.58 -15.27 -3.67
C ALA A 183 4.46 -16.79 -3.84
N TRP A 184 5.58 -17.50 -3.90
CA TRP A 184 5.61 -18.96 -4.00
C TRP A 184 4.94 -19.63 -2.79
N HIS A 185 5.20 -19.15 -1.55
CA HIS A 185 4.51 -19.67 -0.36
C HIS A 185 2.99 -19.56 -0.52
N LYS A 186 2.50 -18.42 -1.01
CA LYS A 186 1.06 -18.21 -1.24
C LYS A 186 0.51 -19.15 -2.31
N ASP A 187 1.21 -19.34 -3.42
CA ASP A 187 0.79 -20.23 -4.51
C ASP A 187 0.74 -21.69 -4.06
N GLN A 188 1.67 -22.10 -3.19
CA GLN A 188 1.69 -23.43 -2.59
C GLN A 188 0.71 -23.58 -1.42
N LYS A 189 -0.12 -22.56 -1.13
CA LYS A 189 -1.07 -22.54 -0.01
C LYS A 189 -0.42 -22.74 1.37
N MET A 190 0.86 -22.43 1.49
CA MET A 190 1.60 -22.40 2.75
C MET A 190 1.25 -21.12 3.54
N ASP A 191 1.63 -21.06 4.82
CA ASP A 191 1.58 -19.79 5.55
C ASP A 191 2.61 -18.81 4.96
N TYR A 192 2.11 -17.67 4.51
CA TYR A 192 2.92 -16.60 3.91
C TYR A 192 2.91 -15.30 4.74
N ASN A 193 2.32 -15.32 5.94
CA ASN A 193 2.18 -14.10 6.75
C ASN A 193 3.54 -13.52 7.13
N LEU A 194 4.44 -14.36 7.66
CA LEU A 194 5.81 -13.96 8.00
C LEU A 194 6.61 -13.56 6.75
N SER A 195 6.64 -14.42 5.73
CA SER A 195 7.43 -14.15 4.52
C SER A 195 6.93 -12.92 3.74
N GLY A 196 5.63 -12.66 3.72
CA GLY A 196 5.04 -11.46 3.13
C GLY A 196 5.43 -10.18 3.88
N ALA A 197 5.45 -10.23 5.23
CA ALA A 197 5.88 -9.10 6.04
C ALA A 197 7.38 -8.79 5.86
N VAL A 198 8.23 -9.82 5.82
CA VAL A 198 9.68 -9.69 5.55
C VAL A 198 9.92 -9.10 4.15
N ALA A 199 9.24 -9.63 3.13
CA ALA A 199 9.38 -9.14 1.76
C ALA A 199 8.94 -7.67 1.64
N LYS A 200 7.80 -7.30 2.23
CA LYS A 200 7.27 -5.93 2.18
C LYS A 200 8.18 -4.94 2.89
N LEU A 201 8.64 -5.28 4.09
CA LEU A 201 9.57 -4.44 4.84
C LEU A 201 10.85 -4.21 4.04
N HIS A 202 11.52 -5.29 3.61
CA HIS A 202 12.80 -5.20 2.93
C HIS A 202 12.68 -4.46 1.58
N ALA A 203 11.74 -4.86 0.72
CA ALA A 203 11.58 -4.26 -0.59
C ALA A 203 11.24 -2.76 -0.53
N SER A 204 10.41 -2.32 0.43
CA SER A 204 10.08 -0.89 0.60
C SER A 204 11.27 -0.06 1.08
N GLU A 205 12.11 -0.59 1.96
CA GLU A 205 13.35 0.08 2.40
C GLU A 205 14.37 0.14 1.24
N VAL A 206 14.51 -0.94 0.47
CA VAL A 206 15.34 -0.97 -0.75
C VAL A 206 14.86 0.06 -1.76
N ALA A 207 13.55 0.14 -2.02
CA ALA A 207 13.01 1.11 -2.97
C ALA A 207 13.35 2.55 -2.59
N MET A 208 13.23 2.90 -1.31
CA MET A 208 13.61 4.25 -0.84
C MET A 208 15.10 4.52 -1.03
N ARG A 209 15.99 3.62 -0.57
CA ARG A 209 17.44 3.82 -0.73
C ARG A 209 17.84 3.93 -2.18
N THR A 210 17.37 2.99 -3.02
CA THR A 210 17.71 2.94 -4.45
C THR A 210 17.24 4.18 -5.20
N THR A 211 16.02 4.67 -4.92
CA THR A 211 15.49 5.86 -5.60
C THR A 211 16.18 7.14 -5.15
N ILE A 212 16.59 7.26 -3.90
CA ILE A 212 17.42 8.38 -3.41
C ILE A 212 18.78 8.38 -4.13
N GLU A 213 19.43 7.22 -4.22
CA GLU A 213 20.70 7.10 -4.92
C GLU A 213 20.56 7.36 -6.42
N ALA A 214 19.44 6.98 -7.03
CA ALA A 214 19.16 7.29 -8.42
C ALA A 214 19.10 8.80 -8.69
N VAL A 215 18.41 9.57 -7.83
CA VAL A 215 18.41 11.03 -7.89
C VAL A 215 19.83 11.57 -7.73
N GLN A 216 20.61 11.04 -6.79
CA GLN A 216 21.98 11.46 -6.54
C GLN A 216 22.92 11.18 -7.73
N ILE A 217 22.79 10.02 -8.39
CA ILE A 217 23.58 9.66 -9.58
C ILE A 217 23.29 10.61 -10.75
N HIS A 218 22.04 11.04 -10.92
CA HIS A 218 21.64 12.01 -11.93
C HIS A 218 22.06 13.45 -11.60
N GLY A 219 22.40 13.74 -10.33
CA GLY A 219 22.78 15.07 -9.88
C GLY A 219 21.66 16.09 -10.10
N GLY A 220 21.96 17.28 -10.60
CA GLY A 220 20.96 18.32 -10.89
C GLY A 220 19.82 17.87 -11.81
N TYR A 221 20.12 17.02 -12.77
CA TYR A 221 19.10 16.44 -13.65
C TYR A 221 18.16 15.45 -12.94
N GLY A 222 18.59 14.82 -11.86
CA GLY A 222 17.73 13.99 -11.02
C GLY A 222 16.69 14.77 -10.21
N TYR A 223 16.84 16.09 -10.11
CA TYR A 223 15.97 16.97 -9.33
C TYR A 223 14.91 17.70 -10.17
N VAL A 224 14.92 17.51 -11.48
CA VAL A 224 13.95 18.11 -12.42
C VAL A 224 12.99 17.04 -12.97
N LYS A 225 11.76 17.46 -13.27
CA LYS A 225 10.65 16.55 -13.62
C LYS A 225 10.80 15.85 -14.97
N GLU A 226 11.68 16.32 -15.84
CA GLU A 226 12.01 15.69 -17.12
C GLU A 226 12.65 14.29 -16.93
N TYR A 227 13.33 14.08 -15.80
CA TYR A 227 13.96 12.80 -15.44
C TYR A 227 13.10 12.08 -14.39
N HIS A 228 12.63 10.89 -14.73
CA HIS A 228 11.64 10.17 -13.91
C HIS A 228 12.14 9.66 -12.55
N VAL A 229 13.44 9.77 -12.24
CA VAL A 229 13.99 9.29 -10.97
C VAL A 229 13.44 10.06 -9.77
N GLU A 230 13.15 11.36 -9.91
CA GLU A 230 12.50 12.15 -8.85
C GLU A 230 11.09 11.62 -8.55
N ARG A 231 10.34 11.23 -9.59
CA ARG A 231 9.00 10.66 -9.44
C ARG A 231 9.07 9.30 -8.75
N LEU A 232 10.01 8.44 -9.13
CA LEU A 232 10.19 7.13 -8.52
C LEU A 232 10.52 7.25 -7.01
N MET A 233 11.29 8.27 -6.60
CA MET A 233 11.56 8.54 -5.19
C MET A 233 10.29 8.93 -4.43
N ARG A 234 9.44 9.79 -5.01
CA ARG A 234 8.15 10.17 -4.40
C ARG A 234 7.19 8.97 -4.34
N ASP A 235 7.16 8.16 -5.39
CA ASP A 235 6.31 6.97 -5.48
C ASP A 235 6.76 5.87 -4.52
N ALA A 236 8.07 5.70 -4.30
CA ALA A 236 8.62 4.70 -3.39
C ALA A 236 8.15 4.91 -1.94
N LYS A 237 8.00 6.16 -1.50
CA LYS A 237 7.71 6.48 -0.09
C LYS A 237 6.43 5.82 0.43
N ILE A 238 5.38 5.75 -0.38
CA ILE A 238 4.11 5.16 0.05
C ILE A 238 4.24 3.67 0.39
N THR A 239 5.19 2.96 -0.25
CA THR A 239 5.39 1.52 -0.02
C THR A 239 5.85 1.20 1.41
N GLN A 240 6.41 2.17 2.14
CA GLN A 240 6.73 2.07 3.56
C GLN A 240 5.52 2.31 4.48
N ILE A 241 4.42 2.85 3.95
CA ILE A 241 3.29 3.37 4.75
C ILE A 241 2.06 2.47 4.61
N TYR A 242 1.52 2.30 3.41
CA TYR A 242 0.26 1.57 3.23
C TYR A 242 0.42 0.04 3.30
N GLU A 243 -0.71 -0.68 3.40
CA GLU A 243 -0.76 -2.14 3.64
C GLU A 243 0.02 -2.57 4.90
N GLY A 244 -0.03 -1.69 5.91
CA GLY A 244 0.74 -1.76 7.15
C GLY A 244 2.11 -1.10 7.04
N THR A 245 2.38 -0.14 7.92
CA THR A 245 3.65 0.59 7.91
C THR A 245 4.86 -0.34 8.13
N SER A 246 6.06 0.17 7.87
CA SER A 246 7.32 -0.56 8.17
C SER A 246 7.39 -1.01 9.64
N GLU A 247 6.82 -0.24 10.57
CA GLU A 247 6.71 -0.57 11.99
C GLU A 247 5.74 -1.74 12.22
N ILE A 248 4.60 -1.73 11.55
CA ILE A 248 3.64 -2.84 11.61
C ILE A 248 4.24 -4.12 11.05
N GLN A 249 5.02 -4.06 9.95
CA GLN A 249 5.72 -5.24 9.44
C GLN A 249 6.70 -5.80 10.50
N ARG A 250 7.45 -4.94 11.20
CA ARG A 250 8.35 -5.35 12.29
C ARG A 250 7.59 -6.03 13.43
N ILE A 251 6.44 -5.50 13.81
CA ILE A 251 5.56 -6.13 14.83
C ILE A 251 5.09 -7.52 14.36
N VAL A 252 4.67 -7.64 13.10
CA VAL A 252 4.25 -8.95 12.53
C VAL A 252 5.41 -9.94 12.54
N ILE A 253 6.60 -9.52 12.14
CA ILE A 253 7.81 -10.36 12.14
C ILE A 253 8.18 -10.81 13.56
N ALA A 254 8.15 -9.89 14.53
CA ALA A 254 8.54 -10.17 15.90
C ALA A 254 7.57 -11.11 16.65
N ARG A 255 6.33 -11.27 16.16
CA ARG A 255 5.30 -12.12 16.76
C ARG A 255 5.25 -13.55 16.19
N ASN A 256 6.02 -13.80 15.12
CA ASN A 256 6.14 -15.11 14.46
C ASN A 256 7.51 -15.73 14.72
#